data_cedd7c87a0e31e640f6c4792af21e846
#
_entry.id   cedd7c87a0e31e640f6c4792af21e846
#
_cell.length_a   1.000
_cell.length_b   1.000
_cell.length_c   1.000
_cell.angle_alpha   90.00
_cell.angle_beta   90.00
_cell.angle_gamma   90.00
#
_symmetry.space_group_name_H-M   'P 1'
#
loop_
_entity.id
_entity.type
_entity.pdbx_description
1 polymer ?
#
loop_
_entity_poly.entity_id
_entity_poly.type
_entity_poly.pdbx_seq_one_letter_code
_entity_poly.pdbx_strand_id
1 'polypeptide(L)'
;MKKSFFIFLLCNLFFLTAQNSTEIEKTVHLQDKKTPKLIEINKNKLPIIESLLPNRANLVFKEYQSIIESNSKAIRAGREPEILFFLYKNTENFTFQALAARCCITQETLATLNQIDNGQQDIKNKELILPVVNGIFIPSQNEKTLNSLETLLQENYLKTDIQTLTKDYFYYNINERDYLFLQDKRFSSIERAYFLDSALQLPLDKNAFWISSEFGKRKNPFSHEEKNHNGIDLAAPEGTPVYAIKDGAVFVCVQDDKEFGNYVILSHDTGKITSVYAHLQSFTVEKYQTVKKGEIIGYVGQTGMVTGPHLHFEIRQGGKPENPRQKLKLDEK
;
A
#
# COMPACT_ATOMS: atom_id res chain seq x y z
N MET A 1 23.61 -51.48 5.37
CA MET A 1 24.12 -50.70 6.51
C MET A 1 24.79 -49.39 6.04
N LYS A 2 24.11 -48.46 5.35
CA LYS A 2 24.66 -47.15 4.91
C LYS A 2 23.60 -46.03 4.84
N LYS A 3 22.48 -46.16 5.54
CA LYS A 3 21.40 -45.14 5.56
C LYS A 3 21.24 -44.40 6.90
N SER A 4 22.00 -44.78 7.93
CA SER A 4 21.84 -44.21 9.28
C SER A 4 22.82 -43.11 9.64
N PHE A 5 23.84 -42.86 8.82
CA PHE A 5 24.92 -41.88 9.14
C PHE A 5 24.65 -40.48 8.61
N PHE A 6 23.72 -40.33 7.67
CA PHE A 6 23.44 -39.02 7.06
C PHE A 6 22.44 -38.15 7.86
N ILE A 7 21.60 -38.79 8.66
CA ILE A 7 20.61 -38.10 9.52
C ILE A 7 21.25 -37.43 10.73
N PHE A 8 22.38 -38.00 11.22
CA PHE A 8 23.08 -37.48 12.39
C PHE A 8 23.96 -36.26 12.10
N LEU A 9 24.38 -36.03 10.85
CA LEU A 9 25.18 -34.90 10.47
C LEU A 9 24.33 -33.65 10.21
N LEU A 10 23.07 -33.83 9.79
CA LEU A 10 22.11 -32.71 9.65
C LEU A 10 21.63 -32.17 10.99
N CYS A 11 21.44 -33.04 12.01
CA CYS A 11 21.10 -32.59 13.36
C CYS A 11 22.21 -31.77 14.03
N ASN A 12 23.47 -32.01 13.73
CA ASN A 12 24.58 -31.25 14.32
C ASN A 12 24.83 -29.90 13.64
N LEU A 13 24.44 -29.73 12.37
CA LEU A 13 24.45 -28.37 11.74
C LEU A 13 23.27 -27.52 12.28
N PHE A 14 22.15 -28.14 12.61
CA PHE A 14 21.01 -27.46 13.26
C PHE A 14 21.35 -26.94 14.65
N PHE A 15 22.20 -27.63 15.41
CA PHE A 15 22.63 -27.18 16.75
C PHE A 15 23.58 -25.98 16.73
N LEU A 16 24.37 -25.76 15.65
CA LEU A 16 25.26 -24.59 15.57
C LEU A 16 24.57 -23.31 15.07
N THR A 17 23.50 -23.45 14.29
CA THR A 17 22.65 -22.30 13.93
C THR A 17 21.60 -22.01 15.00
N ALA A 18 21.19 -23.02 15.78
CA ALA A 18 20.26 -22.88 16.88
C ALA A 18 20.87 -22.15 18.11
N GLN A 19 22.18 -22.09 18.25
CA GLN A 19 22.80 -21.33 19.36
C GLN A 19 22.72 -19.80 19.16
N ASN A 20 22.47 -19.31 17.95
CA ASN A 20 22.10 -17.91 17.71
C ASN A 20 20.59 -17.66 17.62
N SER A 21 19.79 -18.72 17.66
CA SER A 21 18.32 -18.68 17.63
C SER A 21 17.66 -19.01 18.98
N THR A 22 18.45 -19.13 20.05
CA THR A 22 17.97 -19.52 21.38
C THR A 22 17.08 -18.50 22.10
N GLU A 23 16.74 -17.38 21.45
CA GLU A 23 15.65 -16.51 21.91
C GLU A 23 14.36 -16.61 21.06
N ILE A 24 14.33 -17.46 20.03
CA ILE A 24 13.09 -17.83 19.31
C ILE A 24 12.34 -18.94 20.06
N GLU A 25 12.93 -19.57 21.06
CA GLU A 25 12.25 -20.51 21.91
C GLU A 25 11.27 -19.82 22.85
N LYS A 26 10.06 -19.65 22.37
CA LYS A 26 8.87 -20.00 23.17
C LYS A 26 7.72 -20.33 22.24
N THR A 27 7.71 -21.56 21.75
CA THR A 27 6.46 -22.27 21.50
C THR A 27 5.61 -22.18 22.75
N VAL A 28 4.70 -21.22 22.80
CA VAL A 28 3.77 -21.10 23.91
C VAL A 28 2.74 -22.21 23.74
N HIS A 29 2.90 -23.29 24.49
CA HIS A 29 1.80 -24.20 24.77
C HIS A 29 0.71 -23.40 25.49
N LEU A 30 -0.34 -23.06 24.78
CA LEU A 30 -1.54 -22.43 25.29
C LEU A 30 -2.32 -23.38 26.15
N GLN A 31 -2.10 -23.31 27.45
CA GLN A 31 -3.08 -23.71 28.45
C GLN A 31 -3.29 -22.50 29.36
N ASP A 32 -4.20 -21.61 28.97
CA ASP A 32 -5.18 -20.93 29.82
C ASP A 32 -5.88 -19.81 29.03
N LYS A 33 -7.19 -19.95 28.87
CA LYS A 33 -8.06 -19.13 28.02
C LYS A 33 -8.35 -17.70 28.57
N LYS A 34 -7.46 -17.04 29.30
CA LYS A 34 -7.85 -15.80 30.00
C LYS A 34 -7.16 -14.50 29.62
N THR A 35 -6.03 -14.52 28.94
CA THR A 35 -5.43 -13.30 28.35
C THR A 35 -4.45 -13.69 27.25
N PRO A 36 -4.69 -13.32 26.00
CA PRO A 36 -3.74 -13.58 24.93
C PRO A 36 -2.44 -12.83 25.22
N LYS A 37 -1.33 -13.56 25.22
CA LYS A 37 0.02 -13.04 25.49
C LYS A 37 0.50 -12.24 24.30
N LEU A 38 1.02 -11.03 24.54
CA LEU A 38 1.73 -10.26 23.53
C LEU A 38 3.03 -11.00 23.13
N ILE A 39 3.21 -11.22 21.83
CA ILE A 39 4.38 -11.86 21.25
C ILE A 39 5.23 -10.79 20.57
N GLU A 40 6.47 -10.61 21.01
CA GLU A 40 7.39 -9.63 20.44
C GLU A 40 8.20 -10.22 19.28
N ILE A 41 8.19 -9.54 18.14
CA ILE A 41 8.92 -9.90 16.93
C ILE A 41 9.88 -8.77 16.56
N ASN A 42 11.18 -9.05 16.63
CA ASN A 42 12.22 -8.12 16.20
C ASN A 42 12.62 -8.42 14.75
N LYS A 43 12.33 -7.48 13.84
CA LYS A 43 12.64 -7.60 12.41
C LYS A 43 14.11 -7.94 12.13
N ASN A 44 15.03 -7.38 12.91
CA ASN A 44 16.46 -7.57 12.70
C ASN A 44 16.98 -8.97 13.09
N LYS A 45 16.14 -9.75 13.77
CA LYS A 45 16.44 -11.15 14.15
C LYS A 45 15.73 -12.19 13.26
N LEU A 46 14.96 -11.74 12.26
CA LEU A 46 14.24 -12.64 11.36
C LEU A 46 15.20 -13.31 10.35
N PRO A 47 14.97 -14.59 10.00
CA PRO A 47 15.69 -15.23 8.92
C PRO A 47 15.43 -14.51 7.58
N ILE A 48 16.51 -14.27 6.81
CA ILE A 48 16.44 -13.49 5.58
C ILE A 48 16.33 -14.41 4.39
N ILE A 49 15.28 -14.19 3.58
CA ILE A 49 15.14 -14.82 2.27
C ILE A 49 15.84 -13.92 1.24
N GLU A 50 16.98 -14.39 0.70
CA GLU A 50 17.78 -13.60 -0.24
C GLU A 50 17.18 -13.56 -1.65
N SER A 51 16.48 -14.62 -2.08
CA SER A 51 15.88 -14.75 -3.41
C SER A 51 14.67 -15.66 -3.40
N LEU A 52 13.67 -15.30 -4.20
CA LEU A 52 12.46 -16.10 -4.45
C LEU A 52 12.50 -16.79 -5.82
N LEU A 53 13.56 -16.59 -6.61
CA LEU A 53 13.68 -17.18 -7.94
C LEU A 53 13.97 -18.68 -7.87
N PRO A 54 13.33 -19.50 -8.74
CA PRO A 54 13.40 -20.96 -8.63
C PRO A 54 14.78 -21.56 -8.93
N ASN A 55 15.59 -20.87 -9.71
CA ASN A 55 16.92 -21.32 -10.15
C ASN A 55 18.04 -21.02 -9.14
N ARG A 56 17.76 -20.27 -8.09
CA ARG A 56 18.72 -19.98 -7.02
C ARG A 56 18.50 -20.95 -5.86
N ALA A 57 19.58 -21.58 -5.40
CA ALA A 57 19.54 -22.46 -4.23
C ALA A 57 19.45 -21.61 -2.96
N ASN A 58 18.24 -21.25 -2.55
CA ASN A 58 18.00 -20.56 -1.31
C ASN A 58 17.38 -21.53 -0.30
N LEU A 59 18.17 -21.95 0.68
CA LEU A 59 17.75 -22.91 1.71
C LEU A 59 16.66 -22.31 2.59
N VAL A 60 16.76 -21.02 2.94
CA VAL A 60 15.77 -20.32 3.79
C VAL A 60 14.41 -20.25 3.09
N PHE A 61 14.39 -19.99 1.77
CA PHE A 61 13.13 -19.99 1.04
C PHE A 61 12.50 -21.39 0.90
N LYS A 62 13.31 -22.43 0.76
CA LYS A 62 12.81 -23.82 0.78
C LYS A 62 12.23 -24.20 2.14
N GLU A 63 12.88 -23.79 3.22
CA GLU A 63 12.38 -23.96 4.58
C GLU A 63 11.03 -23.22 4.77
N TYR A 64 10.97 -21.95 4.39
CA TYR A 64 9.74 -21.17 4.37
C TYR A 64 8.60 -21.88 3.65
N GLN A 65 8.85 -22.40 2.43
CA GLN A 65 7.84 -23.13 1.66
C GLN A 65 7.41 -24.44 2.34
N SER A 66 8.36 -25.17 2.93
CA SER A 66 8.08 -26.41 3.66
C SER A 66 7.18 -26.16 4.87
N ILE A 67 7.41 -25.06 5.60
CA ILE A 67 6.59 -24.68 6.76
C ILE A 67 5.17 -24.31 6.31
N ILE A 68 5.01 -23.54 5.24
CA ILE A 68 3.69 -23.21 4.67
C ILE A 68 2.93 -24.48 4.28
N GLU A 69 3.59 -25.42 3.63
CA GLU A 69 2.96 -26.69 3.27
C GLU A 69 2.55 -27.51 4.51
N SER A 70 3.43 -27.56 5.53
CA SER A 70 3.14 -28.21 6.82
C SER A 70 1.96 -27.56 7.52
N ASN A 71 1.94 -26.22 7.60
CA ASN A 71 0.85 -25.45 8.19
C ASN A 71 -0.48 -25.67 7.46
N SER A 72 -0.47 -25.71 6.13
CA SER A 72 -1.66 -26.03 5.34
C SER A 72 -2.23 -27.41 5.66
N LYS A 73 -1.35 -28.41 5.89
CA LYS A 73 -1.77 -29.76 6.32
C LYS A 73 -2.27 -29.78 7.77
N ALA A 74 -1.62 -29.02 8.66
CA ALA A 74 -2.02 -28.92 10.06
C ALA A 74 -3.42 -28.30 10.19
N ILE A 75 -3.66 -27.17 9.52
CA ILE A 75 -4.96 -26.46 9.53
C ILE A 75 -6.08 -27.37 8.99
N ARG A 76 -5.86 -28.05 7.86
CA ARG A 76 -6.85 -29.01 7.31
C ARG A 76 -7.15 -30.18 8.26
N ALA A 77 -6.20 -30.54 9.09
CA ALA A 77 -6.36 -31.59 10.11
C ALA A 77 -6.90 -31.06 11.44
N GLY A 78 -7.31 -29.79 11.52
CA GLY A 78 -7.80 -29.14 12.76
C GLY A 78 -6.73 -28.96 13.82
N ARG A 79 -5.44 -28.93 13.44
CA ARG A 79 -4.30 -28.67 14.32
C ARG A 79 -3.83 -27.24 14.18
N GLU A 80 -3.25 -26.71 15.25
CA GLU A 80 -2.67 -25.36 15.22
C GLU A 80 -1.45 -25.30 14.28
N PRO A 81 -1.33 -24.26 13.44
CA PRO A 81 -0.17 -24.03 12.61
C PRO A 81 0.98 -23.43 13.42
N GLU A 82 2.20 -23.64 12.97
CA GLU A 82 3.36 -22.89 13.44
C GLU A 82 3.33 -21.48 12.91
N ILE A 83 3.51 -20.45 13.76
CA ILE A 83 3.49 -19.05 13.38
C ILE A 83 4.90 -18.51 13.40
N LEU A 84 5.49 -18.32 12.23
CA LEU A 84 6.83 -17.78 12.02
C LEU A 84 6.81 -16.64 11.02
N PHE A 85 7.87 -15.83 11.04
CA PHE A 85 8.06 -14.68 10.18
C PHE A 85 9.45 -14.70 9.55
N PHE A 86 9.55 -14.25 8.32
CA PHE A 86 10.77 -14.13 7.53
C PHE A 86 10.90 -12.73 6.97
N LEU A 87 12.11 -12.28 6.70
CA LEU A 87 12.38 -11.01 6.06
C LEU A 87 12.78 -11.22 4.59
N TYR A 88 12.22 -10.43 3.70
CA TYR A 88 12.58 -10.43 2.28
C TYR A 88 12.72 -9.00 1.76
N LYS A 89 13.81 -8.71 1.04
CA LYS A 89 13.98 -7.44 0.32
C LYS A 89 13.65 -7.63 -1.15
N ASN A 90 12.63 -6.93 -1.66
CA ASN A 90 12.14 -7.10 -3.04
C ASN A 90 13.07 -6.47 -4.08
N THR A 91 14.28 -6.99 -4.21
CA THR A 91 15.27 -6.60 -5.23
C THR A 91 15.00 -7.24 -6.59
N GLU A 92 14.17 -8.27 -6.64
CA GLU A 92 13.79 -9.02 -7.84
C GLU A 92 12.60 -8.39 -8.58
N ASN A 93 12.13 -7.24 -8.12
CA ASN A 93 11.04 -6.46 -8.71
C ASN A 93 9.71 -7.20 -8.85
N PHE A 94 9.39 -8.10 -7.93
CA PHE A 94 8.05 -8.68 -7.88
C PHE A 94 7.01 -7.59 -7.69
N THR A 95 5.91 -7.69 -8.44
CA THR A 95 4.70 -6.93 -8.11
C THR A 95 4.10 -7.48 -6.83
N PHE A 96 3.24 -6.70 -6.18
CA PHE A 96 2.57 -7.11 -4.95
C PHE A 96 1.83 -8.45 -5.12
N GLN A 97 1.07 -8.60 -6.22
CA GLN A 97 0.31 -9.82 -6.53
C GLN A 97 1.23 -11.02 -6.80
N ALA A 98 2.29 -10.80 -7.58
CA ALA A 98 3.26 -11.87 -7.89
C ALA A 98 4.00 -12.33 -6.64
N LEU A 99 4.34 -11.41 -5.74
CA LEU A 99 4.98 -11.75 -4.47
C LEU A 99 4.06 -12.57 -3.57
N ALA A 100 2.81 -12.14 -3.38
CA ALA A 100 1.83 -12.88 -2.57
C ALA A 100 1.62 -14.30 -3.10
N ALA A 101 1.46 -14.45 -4.43
CA ALA A 101 1.32 -15.76 -5.08
C ALA A 101 2.59 -16.62 -4.91
N ARG A 102 3.78 -16.05 -5.10
CA ARG A 102 5.06 -16.76 -4.98
C ARG A 102 5.31 -17.27 -3.56
N CYS A 103 4.90 -16.52 -2.56
CA CYS A 103 5.02 -16.86 -1.15
C CYS A 103 3.83 -17.69 -0.62
N CYS A 104 2.84 -18.03 -1.46
CA CYS A 104 1.63 -18.76 -1.06
C CYS A 104 0.89 -18.11 0.13
N ILE A 105 0.98 -16.78 0.26
CA ILE A 105 0.24 -16.00 1.24
C ILE A 105 -0.82 -15.14 0.57
N THR A 106 -1.83 -14.75 1.32
CA THR A 106 -2.89 -13.92 0.77
C THR A 106 -2.45 -12.46 0.62
N GLN A 107 -3.06 -11.75 -0.31
CA GLN A 107 -2.78 -10.32 -0.49
C GLN A 107 -3.12 -9.53 0.78
N GLU A 108 -4.20 -9.88 1.45
CA GLU A 108 -4.63 -9.29 2.73
C GLU A 108 -3.54 -9.43 3.79
N THR A 109 -3.00 -10.62 3.95
CA THR A 109 -1.95 -10.91 4.93
C THR A 109 -0.67 -10.12 4.64
N LEU A 110 -0.23 -10.13 3.36
CA LEU A 110 0.95 -9.38 2.95
C LEU A 110 0.76 -7.87 3.14
N ALA A 111 -0.42 -7.35 2.79
CA ALA A 111 -0.74 -5.94 2.89
C ALA A 111 -0.78 -5.45 4.33
N THR A 112 -1.56 -6.11 5.18
CA THR A 112 -1.80 -5.64 6.55
C THR A 112 -0.58 -5.75 7.44
N LEU A 113 0.26 -6.78 7.22
CA LEU A 113 1.53 -6.92 7.96
C LEU A 113 2.58 -5.88 7.54
N ASN A 114 2.58 -5.46 6.27
CA ASN A 114 3.61 -4.58 5.70
C ASN A 114 3.11 -3.15 5.43
N GLN A 115 1.98 -2.75 6.00
CA GLN A 115 1.42 -1.40 5.89
C GLN A 115 1.21 -0.94 4.44
N ILE A 116 0.77 -1.87 3.59
CA ILE A 116 0.47 -1.61 2.18
C ILE A 116 -0.99 -1.21 2.07
N ASP A 117 -1.24 0.03 1.68
CA ASP A 117 -2.56 0.65 1.70
C ASP A 117 -3.49 0.13 0.58
N ASN A 118 -2.92 -0.19 -0.58
CA ASN A 118 -3.68 -0.69 -1.73
C ASN A 118 -2.87 -1.65 -2.61
N GLY A 119 -3.57 -2.47 -3.38
CA GLY A 119 -2.97 -3.52 -4.23
C GLY A 119 -2.13 -3.03 -5.41
N GLN A 120 -2.11 -1.74 -5.70
CA GLN A 120 -1.31 -1.12 -6.77
C GLN A 120 -0.04 -0.45 -6.24
N GLN A 121 0.16 -0.44 -4.92
CA GLN A 121 1.31 0.20 -4.29
C GLN A 121 2.62 -0.44 -4.78
N ASP A 122 3.60 0.39 -5.16
CA ASP A 122 4.93 -0.08 -5.54
C ASP A 122 5.69 -0.59 -4.32
N ILE A 123 6.12 -1.84 -4.40
CA ILE A 123 6.89 -2.53 -3.34
C ILE A 123 8.34 -2.81 -3.75
N LYS A 124 8.81 -2.22 -4.85
CA LYS A 124 10.19 -2.39 -5.32
C LYS A 124 11.19 -1.92 -4.26
N ASN A 125 12.22 -2.72 -4.03
CA ASN A 125 13.27 -2.49 -3.02
C ASN A 125 12.77 -2.34 -1.57
N LYS A 126 11.50 -2.59 -1.29
CA LYS A 126 10.99 -2.62 0.08
C LYS A 126 11.44 -3.89 0.79
N GLU A 127 11.72 -3.73 2.06
CA GLU A 127 11.86 -4.86 2.98
C GLU A 127 10.49 -5.25 3.49
N LEU A 128 10.13 -6.51 3.32
CA LEU A 128 8.82 -7.05 3.61
C LEU A 128 8.92 -8.21 4.60
N ILE A 129 8.03 -8.25 5.56
CA ILE A 129 7.89 -9.37 6.49
C ILE A 129 6.91 -10.36 5.86
N LEU A 130 7.34 -11.61 5.77
CA LEU A 130 6.59 -12.72 5.18
C LEU A 130 6.19 -13.70 6.29
N PRO A 131 4.91 -13.82 6.65
CA PRO A 131 4.44 -14.81 7.62
C PRO A 131 4.22 -16.16 6.94
N VAL A 132 4.18 -17.23 7.72
CA VAL A 132 3.88 -18.60 7.23
C VAL A 132 2.42 -19.02 7.41
N VAL A 133 1.58 -18.11 7.90
CA VAL A 133 0.13 -18.31 8.08
C VAL A 133 -0.63 -17.12 7.50
N ASN A 134 -1.85 -17.38 7.05
CA ASN A 134 -2.73 -16.34 6.51
C ASN A 134 -3.63 -15.74 7.59
N GLY A 135 -3.98 -14.47 7.41
CA GLY A 135 -4.87 -13.71 8.29
C GLY A 135 -4.76 -12.22 8.07
N ILE A 136 -5.34 -11.43 8.96
CA ILE A 136 -5.30 -9.97 8.92
C ILE A 136 -4.61 -9.44 10.16
N PHE A 137 -3.63 -8.55 9.98
CA PHE A 137 -2.97 -7.81 11.05
C PHE A 137 -3.62 -6.44 11.19
N ILE A 138 -4.25 -6.17 12.33
CA ILE A 138 -4.96 -4.94 12.63
C ILE A 138 -4.13 -4.17 13.65
N PRO A 139 -3.64 -2.95 13.33
CA PRO A 139 -2.88 -2.16 14.29
C PRO A 139 -3.73 -1.82 15.51
N SER A 140 -3.10 -1.70 16.68
CA SER A 140 -3.80 -1.38 17.94
C SER A 140 -4.40 0.04 17.89
N GLN A 141 -5.37 0.32 18.77
CA GLN A 141 -6.01 1.64 18.86
C GLN A 141 -5.03 2.77 19.25
N ASN A 142 -3.90 2.42 19.85
CA ASN A 142 -2.89 3.38 20.31
C ASN A 142 -1.91 3.81 19.20
N GLU A 143 -1.98 3.18 18.01
CA GLU A 143 -1.12 3.54 16.89
C GLU A 143 -1.46 4.93 16.35
N LYS A 144 -0.44 5.79 16.25
CA LYS A 144 -0.61 7.21 15.86
C LYS A 144 -0.57 7.43 14.35
N THR A 145 0.10 6.54 13.63
CA THR A 145 0.31 6.65 12.18
C THR A 145 -0.34 5.48 11.48
N LEU A 146 -1.52 5.71 10.92
CA LEU A 146 -2.28 4.72 10.16
C LEU A 146 -2.40 5.14 8.71
N ASN A 147 -2.32 4.18 7.80
CA ASN A 147 -2.81 4.37 6.44
C ASN A 147 -4.34 4.20 6.38
N SER A 148 -4.94 4.46 5.23
CA SER A 148 -6.39 4.44 5.12
C SER A 148 -6.99 3.04 5.26
N LEU A 149 -6.31 2.00 4.76
CA LEU A 149 -6.71 0.61 4.97
C LEU A 149 -6.69 0.24 6.45
N GLU A 150 -5.63 0.60 7.16
CA GLU A 150 -5.49 0.33 8.59
C GLU A 150 -6.57 1.02 9.41
N THR A 151 -6.91 2.27 9.06
CA THR A 151 -8.02 3.01 9.69
C THR A 151 -9.34 2.27 9.48
N LEU A 152 -9.62 1.83 8.25
CA LEU A 152 -10.82 1.06 7.93
C LEU A 152 -10.89 -0.26 8.71
N LEU A 153 -9.76 -0.95 8.86
CA LEU A 153 -9.69 -2.19 9.64
C LEU A 153 -9.92 -1.95 11.13
N GLN A 154 -9.34 -0.88 11.71
CA GLN A 154 -9.61 -0.53 13.11
C GLN A 154 -11.11 -0.23 13.33
N GLU A 155 -11.73 0.55 12.45
CA GLU A 155 -13.15 0.87 12.53
C GLU A 155 -14.05 -0.37 12.47
N ASN A 156 -13.71 -1.32 11.63
CA ASN A 156 -14.51 -2.52 11.41
C ASN A 156 -14.32 -3.58 12.49
N TYR A 157 -13.13 -3.70 13.06
CA TYR A 157 -12.79 -4.86 13.91
C TYR A 157 -12.57 -4.51 15.38
N LEU A 158 -11.99 -3.35 15.72
CA LEU A 158 -11.68 -3.05 17.13
C LEU A 158 -12.88 -2.57 17.95
N LYS A 159 -14.00 -2.25 17.28
CA LYS A 159 -15.29 -1.91 17.94
C LYS A 159 -16.18 -3.13 18.19
N THR A 160 -15.80 -4.28 17.66
CA THR A 160 -16.57 -5.54 17.70
C THR A 160 -15.96 -6.50 18.72
N ASP A 161 -16.77 -7.33 19.38
CA ASP A 161 -16.24 -8.40 20.23
C ASP A 161 -15.40 -9.38 19.37
N ILE A 162 -14.12 -9.45 19.66
CA ILE A 162 -13.13 -10.25 18.90
C ILE A 162 -13.54 -11.72 18.85
N GLN A 163 -14.16 -12.25 19.91
CA GLN A 163 -14.60 -13.64 19.96
C GLN A 163 -15.71 -13.97 18.94
N THR A 164 -16.42 -12.95 18.46
CA THR A 164 -17.42 -13.12 17.40
C THR A 164 -16.80 -13.13 16.00
N LEU A 165 -15.57 -12.63 15.85
CA LEU A 165 -14.89 -12.49 14.57
C LEU A 165 -14.11 -13.75 14.17
N THR A 166 -13.47 -14.40 15.11
CA THR A 166 -12.67 -15.61 14.90
C THR A 166 -12.47 -16.37 16.21
N LYS A 167 -12.17 -17.68 16.10
CA LYS A 167 -11.79 -18.51 17.24
C LYS A 167 -10.33 -18.32 17.63
N ASP A 168 -9.48 -18.02 16.65
CA ASP A 168 -8.03 -17.95 16.79
C ASP A 168 -7.55 -16.53 16.51
N TYR A 169 -7.09 -15.84 17.56
CA TYR A 169 -6.52 -14.51 17.50
C TYR A 169 -5.32 -14.39 18.43
N PHE A 170 -4.38 -13.52 18.04
CA PHE A 170 -3.10 -13.33 18.73
C PHE A 170 -2.75 -11.84 18.78
N TYR A 171 -1.97 -11.44 19.78
CA TYR A 171 -1.39 -10.11 19.85
C TYR A 171 0.09 -10.17 19.56
N TYR A 172 0.55 -9.34 18.63
CA TYR A 172 1.94 -9.21 18.24
C TYR A 172 2.43 -7.79 18.42
N ASN A 173 3.64 -7.63 18.94
CA ASN A 173 4.43 -6.42 18.77
C ASN A 173 5.48 -6.71 17.68
N ILE A 174 5.40 -6.00 16.56
CA ILE A 174 6.31 -6.18 15.42
C ILE A 174 7.00 -4.85 15.16
N ASN A 175 8.29 -4.76 15.46
CA ASN A 175 9.07 -3.53 15.39
C ASN A 175 8.40 -2.37 16.13
N GLU A 176 8.14 -2.53 17.41
CA GLU A 176 7.55 -1.51 18.28
C GLU A 176 6.10 -1.13 17.91
N ARG A 177 5.47 -1.87 17.01
CA ARG A 177 4.09 -1.67 16.61
C ARG A 177 3.21 -2.84 17.01
N ASP A 178 2.11 -2.55 17.70
CA ASP A 178 1.19 -3.55 18.21
C ASP A 178 0.10 -3.90 17.20
N TYR A 179 -0.13 -5.21 17.05
CA TYR A 179 -1.15 -5.75 16.16
C TYR A 179 -2.03 -6.78 16.86
N LEU A 180 -3.32 -6.75 16.55
CA LEU A 180 -4.22 -7.88 16.69
C LEU A 180 -4.17 -8.69 15.39
N PHE A 181 -3.78 -9.95 15.45
CA PHE A 181 -3.81 -10.86 14.32
C PHE A 181 -5.03 -11.76 14.38
N LEU A 182 -5.84 -11.76 13.33
CA LEU A 182 -7.00 -12.61 13.14
C LEU A 182 -6.64 -13.69 12.11
N GLN A 183 -6.38 -14.92 12.60
CA GLN A 183 -5.98 -16.05 11.76
C GLN A 183 -7.10 -16.42 10.76
N ASP A 184 -6.71 -16.77 9.54
CA ASP A 184 -7.57 -17.15 8.41
C ASP A 184 -8.65 -16.09 8.02
N LYS A 185 -8.63 -14.92 8.67
CA LYS A 185 -9.53 -13.83 8.32
C LYS A 185 -9.18 -13.27 6.94
N ARG A 186 -10.19 -12.93 6.16
CA ARG A 186 -10.08 -12.30 4.84
C ARG A 186 -10.75 -10.94 4.88
N PHE A 187 -10.37 -10.07 3.95
CA PHE A 187 -11.08 -8.82 3.76
C PHE A 187 -12.57 -9.05 3.50
N SER A 188 -13.40 -8.26 4.13
CA SER A 188 -14.80 -8.11 3.76
C SER A 188 -14.92 -7.57 2.32
N SER A 189 -16.12 -7.55 1.77
CA SER A 189 -16.38 -6.96 0.44
C SER A 189 -15.99 -5.47 0.38
N ILE A 190 -16.19 -4.72 1.47
CA ILE A 190 -15.85 -3.30 1.57
C ILE A 190 -14.34 -3.09 1.58
N GLU A 191 -13.61 -3.80 2.45
CA GLU A 191 -12.16 -3.72 2.55
C GLU A 191 -11.48 -4.18 1.25
N ARG A 192 -12.02 -5.21 0.63
CA ARG A 192 -11.52 -5.71 -0.66
C ARG A 192 -11.78 -4.69 -1.78
N ALA A 193 -12.94 -4.07 -1.82
CA ALA A 193 -13.25 -3.03 -2.78
C ALA A 193 -12.31 -1.83 -2.61
N TYR A 194 -12.07 -1.40 -1.36
CA TYR A 194 -11.09 -0.35 -1.04
C TYR A 194 -9.67 -0.74 -1.52
N PHE A 195 -9.20 -1.93 -1.12
CA PHE A 195 -7.84 -2.39 -1.42
C PHE A 195 -7.56 -2.57 -2.91
N LEU A 196 -8.58 -2.98 -3.69
CA LEU A 196 -8.49 -3.16 -5.14
C LEU A 196 -8.82 -1.89 -5.92
N ASP A 197 -9.32 -0.85 -5.25
CA ASP A 197 -9.71 0.40 -5.91
C ASP A 197 -8.47 1.11 -6.47
N SER A 198 -8.30 0.97 -7.77
CA SER A 198 -7.30 1.68 -8.56
C SER A 198 -7.85 2.94 -9.22
N ALA A 199 -9.14 3.26 -9.01
CA ALA A 199 -9.76 4.42 -9.61
C ALA A 199 -9.15 5.71 -9.07
N LEU A 200 -8.93 6.66 -9.95
CA LEU A 200 -8.52 7.99 -9.56
C LEU A 200 -9.73 8.75 -9.00
N GLN A 201 -9.49 9.55 -7.96
CA GLN A 201 -10.47 10.53 -7.48
C GLN A 201 -10.62 11.64 -8.54
N LEU A 202 -11.79 12.24 -8.64
CA LEU A 202 -11.94 13.47 -9.40
C LEU A 202 -11.23 14.62 -8.68
N PRO A 203 -10.54 15.51 -9.42
CA PRO A 203 -9.87 16.66 -8.80
C PRO A 203 -10.82 17.73 -8.29
N LEU A 204 -12.10 17.70 -8.70
CA LEU A 204 -13.19 18.53 -8.23
C LEU A 204 -14.44 17.67 -8.03
N ASP A 205 -15.39 18.13 -7.21
CA ASP A 205 -16.68 17.45 -7.08
C ASP A 205 -17.40 17.36 -8.42
N LYS A 206 -17.98 16.22 -8.73
CA LYS A 206 -18.59 15.89 -10.05
C LYS A 206 -19.58 16.94 -10.57
N ASN A 207 -20.31 17.58 -9.66
CA ASN A 207 -21.33 18.57 -10.02
C ASN A 207 -20.81 20.03 -9.93
N ALA A 208 -19.54 20.23 -9.59
CA ALA A 208 -18.96 21.56 -9.38
C ALA A 208 -18.28 22.12 -10.62
N PHE A 209 -18.14 21.37 -11.70
CA PHE A 209 -17.42 21.78 -12.88
C PHE A 209 -18.02 21.27 -14.20
N TRP A 210 -17.58 21.90 -15.31
CA TRP A 210 -17.70 21.36 -16.67
C TRP A 210 -16.36 21.47 -17.40
N ILE A 211 -16.13 20.64 -18.40
CA ILE A 211 -14.89 20.68 -19.20
C ILE A 211 -15.02 21.86 -20.18
N SER A 212 -14.22 22.91 -19.97
CA SER A 212 -14.16 24.09 -20.83
C SER A 212 -13.13 23.96 -21.95
N SER A 213 -12.11 23.09 -21.77
CA SER A 213 -11.13 22.80 -22.81
C SER A 213 -10.58 21.38 -22.69
N GLU A 214 -10.52 20.70 -23.83
CA GLU A 214 -10.08 19.30 -23.94
C GLU A 214 -8.57 19.19 -24.08
N PHE A 215 -8.05 17.98 -23.79
CA PHE A 215 -6.68 17.57 -24.04
C PHE A 215 -6.38 17.48 -25.54
N GLY A 216 -5.17 17.86 -25.93
CA GLY A 216 -4.66 17.69 -27.28
C GLY A 216 -4.57 18.97 -28.07
N LYS A 217 -4.57 18.89 -29.40
CA LYS A 217 -4.40 20.06 -30.28
C LYS A 217 -5.59 21.00 -30.21
N ARG A 218 -5.33 22.27 -29.90
CA ARG A 218 -6.33 23.34 -29.88
C ARG A 218 -5.72 24.67 -30.33
N LYS A 219 -6.55 25.60 -30.73
CA LYS A 219 -6.11 27.00 -30.92
C LYS A 219 -5.87 27.66 -29.57
N ASN A 220 -4.71 28.27 -29.40
CA ASN A 220 -4.40 29.01 -28.18
C ASN A 220 -5.39 30.19 -28.06
N PRO A 221 -6.06 30.41 -26.91
CA PRO A 221 -7.04 31.49 -26.77
C PRO A 221 -6.44 32.89 -26.88
N PHE A 222 -5.13 33.07 -26.73
CA PHE A 222 -4.43 34.35 -26.78
C PHE A 222 -3.74 34.59 -28.12
N SER A 223 -2.96 33.61 -28.61
CA SER A 223 -2.19 33.78 -29.88
C SER A 223 -2.92 33.29 -31.11
N HIS A 224 -4.02 32.54 -30.96
CA HIS A 224 -4.78 31.87 -32.02
C HIS A 224 -3.98 30.84 -32.85
N GLU A 225 -2.75 30.56 -32.47
CA GLU A 225 -1.91 29.51 -33.05
C GLU A 225 -2.29 28.13 -32.55
N GLU A 226 -1.99 27.09 -33.33
CA GLU A 226 -2.16 25.73 -32.86
C GLU A 226 -1.15 25.43 -31.74
N LYS A 227 -1.65 25.06 -30.52
CA LYS A 227 -0.86 24.64 -29.37
C LYS A 227 -1.42 23.31 -28.87
N ASN A 228 -0.53 22.45 -28.38
CA ASN A 228 -0.96 21.24 -27.70
C ASN A 228 -1.33 21.55 -26.26
N HIS A 229 -2.52 21.13 -25.82
CA HIS A 229 -2.99 21.25 -24.46
C HIS A 229 -2.66 19.95 -23.71
N ASN A 230 -1.78 20.03 -22.73
CA ASN A 230 -1.26 18.86 -21.99
C ASN A 230 -2.20 18.34 -20.92
N GLY A 231 -3.33 18.96 -20.70
CA GLY A 231 -4.34 18.62 -19.70
C GLY A 231 -5.76 18.87 -20.19
N ILE A 232 -6.66 19.03 -19.23
CA ILE A 232 -8.02 19.52 -19.43
C ILE A 232 -8.25 20.75 -18.55
N ASP A 233 -9.11 21.65 -19.00
CA ASP A 233 -9.54 22.80 -18.20
C ASP A 233 -10.93 22.51 -17.64
N LEU A 234 -11.05 22.50 -16.33
CA LEU A 234 -12.27 22.25 -15.58
C LEU A 234 -12.79 23.59 -15.03
N ALA A 235 -13.74 24.20 -15.76
CA ALA A 235 -14.34 25.47 -15.34
C ALA A 235 -15.20 25.24 -14.08
N ALA A 236 -14.90 26.01 -13.04
CA ALA A 236 -15.58 25.98 -11.76
C ALA A 236 -15.46 27.34 -11.06
N PRO A 237 -16.36 27.69 -10.13
CA PRO A 237 -16.24 28.92 -9.35
C PRO A 237 -14.93 29.01 -8.57
N GLU A 238 -14.41 30.23 -8.42
CA GLU A 238 -13.28 30.47 -7.50
C GLU A 238 -13.60 29.98 -6.09
N GLY A 239 -12.59 29.43 -5.40
CA GLY A 239 -12.74 28.87 -4.08
C GLY A 239 -13.31 27.45 -4.04
N THR A 240 -13.65 26.84 -5.19
CA THR A 240 -14.05 25.42 -5.26
C THR A 240 -12.91 24.53 -4.76
N PRO A 241 -13.12 23.61 -3.80
CA PRO A 241 -12.08 22.72 -3.30
C PRO A 241 -11.47 21.85 -4.40
N VAL A 242 -10.13 21.73 -4.38
CA VAL A 242 -9.35 20.87 -5.29
C VAL A 242 -8.78 19.71 -4.52
N TYR A 243 -9.03 18.49 -5.00
CA TYR A 243 -8.67 17.26 -4.31
C TYR A 243 -7.51 16.52 -4.99
N ALA A 244 -6.67 15.87 -4.18
CA ALA A 244 -5.65 14.93 -4.67
C ALA A 244 -6.33 13.72 -5.33
N ILE A 245 -5.98 13.41 -6.57
CA ILE A 245 -6.59 12.30 -7.32
C ILE A 245 -6.19 10.91 -6.83
N LYS A 246 -5.08 10.82 -6.07
CA LYS A 246 -4.49 9.59 -5.55
C LYS A 246 -3.55 9.91 -4.41
N ASP A 247 -3.27 8.93 -3.54
CA ASP A 247 -2.20 9.01 -2.54
C ASP A 247 -0.87 9.39 -3.19
N GLY A 248 -0.09 10.25 -2.54
CA GLY A 248 1.17 10.71 -3.09
C GLY A 248 1.92 11.67 -2.18
N ALA A 249 2.90 12.35 -2.76
CA ALA A 249 3.66 13.40 -2.10
C ALA A 249 3.71 14.65 -2.98
N VAL A 250 3.72 15.81 -2.37
CA VAL A 250 3.88 17.09 -3.06
C VAL A 250 5.31 17.19 -3.61
N PHE A 251 5.43 17.14 -4.92
CA PHE A 251 6.72 17.27 -5.60
C PHE A 251 7.11 18.72 -5.81
N VAL A 252 6.14 19.56 -6.21
CA VAL A 252 6.32 20.99 -6.44
C VAL A 252 5.08 21.73 -5.95
N CYS A 253 5.28 22.88 -5.32
CA CYS A 253 4.29 23.94 -5.17
C CYS A 253 4.94 25.28 -5.47
N VAL A 254 4.32 26.08 -6.33
CA VAL A 254 4.82 27.37 -6.81
C VAL A 254 3.70 28.39 -6.77
N GLN A 255 4.04 29.62 -6.38
CA GLN A 255 3.17 30.78 -6.45
C GLN A 255 3.60 31.70 -7.60
N ASP A 256 2.62 32.39 -8.16
CA ASP A 256 2.81 33.48 -9.12
C ASP A 256 3.62 33.12 -10.38
N ASP A 257 3.54 31.87 -10.85
CA ASP A 257 4.08 31.49 -12.15
C ASP A 257 3.32 32.23 -13.26
N LYS A 258 4.04 32.72 -14.30
CA LYS A 258 3.46 33.54 -15.36
C LYS A 258 2.41 32.76 -16.19
N GLU A 259 2.61 31.47 -16.45
CA GLU A 259 1.71 30.65 -17.28
C GLU A 259 0.72 29.90 -16.37
N PHE A 260 1.20 29.14 -15.39
CA PHE A 260 0.39 28.28 -14.52
C PHE A 260 -0.21 28.97 -13.29
N GLY A 261 0.24 30.21 -12.96
CA GLY A 261 -0.17 30.88 -11.74
C GLY A 261 0.29 30.14 -10.49
N ASN A 262 -0.61 29.99 -9.51
CA ASN A 262 -0.36 29.12 -8.37
C ASN A 262 -0.62 27.67 -8.77
N TYR A 263 0.36 26.79 -8.56
CA TYR A 263 0.18 25.39 -8.95
C TYR A 263 0.86 24.40 -7.99
N VAL A 264 0.32 23.20 -7.98
CA VAL A 264 0.84 22.05 -7.24
C VAL A 264 1.06 20.89 -8.20
N ILE A 265 2.18 20.17 -8.03
CA ILE A 265 2.43 18.88 -8.69
C ILE A 265 2.55 17.82 -7.62
N LEU A 266 1.71 16.78 -7.71
CA LEU A 266 1.81 15.59 -6.88
C LEU A 266 2.54 14.48 -7.62
N SER A 267 3.36 13.74 -6.88
CA SER A 267 4.02 12.53 -7.33
C SER A 267 3.33 11.31 -6.71
N HIS A 268 2.88 10.38 -7.55
CA HIS A 268 2.20 9.14 -7.17
C HIS A 268 3.04 7.94 -7.59
N ASP A 269 2.81 6.78 -6.96
CA ASP A 269 3.43 5.50 -7.34
C ASP A 269 4.97 5.61 -7.54
N THR A 270 5.63 6.28 -6.59
CA THR A 270 7.10 6.53 -6.64
C THR A 270 7.57 7.26 -7.90
N GLY A 271 6.76 8.21 -8.40
CA GLY A 271 7.09 9.05 -9.55
C GLY A 271 6.66 8.51 -10.91
N LYS A 272 6.03 7.34 -10.97
CA LYS A 272 5.52 6.79 -12.25
C LYS A 272 4.37 7.62 -12.81
N ILE A 273 3.54 8.15 -11.93
CA ILE A 273 2.42 9.05 -12.26
C ILE A 273 2.64 10.36 -11.54
N THR A 274 2.40 11.47 -12.23
CA THR A 274 2.30 12.80 -11.63
C THR A 274 1.00 13.48 -12.06
N SER A 275 0.43 14.28 -11.16
CA SER A 275 -0.71 15.14 -11.46
C SER A 275 -0.37 16.61 -11.24
N VAL A 276 -0.85 17.49 -12.13
CA VAL A 276 -0.64 18.93 -12.08
C VAL A 276 -1.97 19.61 -11.85
N TYR A 277 -1.99 20.55 -10.91
CA TYR A 277 -3.14 21.36 -10.53
C TYR A 277 -2.74 22.82 -10.60
N ALA A 278 -3.19 23.53 -11.61
CA ALA A 278 -2.77 24.91 -11.89
C ALA A 278 -3.94 25.90 -11.86
N HIS A 279 -3.59 27.19 -11.93
CA HIS A 279 -4.48 28.35 -11.83
C HIS A 279 -5.21 28.47 -10.48
N LEU A 280 -4.60 27.89 -9.43
CA LEU A 280 -5.18 27.86 -8.08
C LEU A 280 -5.26 29.29 -7.50
N GLN A 281 -6.31 29.56 -6.73
CA GLN A 281 -6.40 30.72 -5.87
C GLN A 281 -5.34 30.64 -4.75
N SER A 282 -5.27 29.47 -4.11
CA SER A 282 -4.31 29.14 -3.09
C SER A 282 -4.16 27.61 -2.99
N PHE A 283 -3.07 27.16 -2.38
CA PHE A 283 -2.88 25.76 -2.02
C PHE A 283 -2.64 25.62 -0.52
N THR A 284 -2.99 24.45 0.04
CA THR A 284 -2.98 24.16 1.49
C THR A 284 -1.87 23.19 1.89
N VAL A 285 -1.01 22.84 0.95
CA VAL A 285 0.02 21.81 1.10
C VAL A 285 1.41 22.40 0.90
N GLU A 286 2.42 21.73 1.47
CA GLU A 286 3.83 22.09 1.38
C GLU A 286 4.64 21.07 0.60
N LYS A 287 5.77 21.49 0.02
CA LYS A 287 6.67 20.60 -0.71
C LYS A 287 7.15 19.45 0.19
N TYR A 288 7.09 18.24 -0.35
CA TYR A 288 7.38 16.95 0.31
C TYR A 288 6.33 16.46 1.31
N GLN A 289 5.25 17.21 1.56
CA GLN A 289 4.12 16.72 2.32
C GLN A 289 3.50 15.50 1.62
N THR A 290 3.14 14.47 2.41
CA THR A 290 2.32 13.36 1.92
C THR A 290 0.85 13.76 1.95
N VAL A 291 0.12 13.38 0.92
CA VAL A 291 -1.32 13.63 0.78
C VAL A 291 -2.06 12.33 0.50
N LYS A 292 -3.30 12.27 0.93
CA LYS A 292 -4.20 11.15 0.70
C LYS A 292 -5.12 11.44 -0.49
N LYS A 293 -5.56 10.38 -1.18
CA LYS A 293 -6.63 10.45 -2.19
C LYS A 293 -7.86 11.15 -1.59
N GLY A 294 -8.35 12.19 -2.27
CA GLY A 294 -9.49 12.99 -1.82
C GLY A 294 -9.15 14.07 -0.78
N GLU A 295 -7.91 14.23 -0.37
CA GLU A 295 -7.47 15.33 0.49
C GLU A 295 -7.51 16.67 -0.27
N ILE A 296 -7.98 17.73 0.39
CA ILE A 296 -8.00 19.08 -0.19
C ILE A 296 -6.56 19.59 -0.25
N ILE A 297 -6.10 19.92 -1.45
CA ILE A 297 -4.75 20.42 -1.72
C ILE A 297 -4.71 21.89 -2.12
N GLY A 298 -5.87 22.51 -2.38
CA GLY A 298 -6.00 23.90 -2.79
C GLY A 298 -7.42 24.24 -3.22
N TYR A 299 -7.57 25.39 -3.82
CA TYR A 299 -8.85 25.94 -4.26
C TYR A 299 -8.73 26.52 -5.68
N VAL A 300 -9.76 26.32 -6.49
CA VAL A 300 -9.86 26.86 -7.85
C VAL A 300 -9.69 28.39 -7.81
N GLY A 301 -8.94 28.92 -8.74
CA GLY A 301 -8.74 30.36 -8.91
C GLY A 301 -8.71 30.78 -10.38
N GLN A 302 -8.07 31.91 -10.62
CA GLN A 302 -7.82 32.47 -11.97
C GLN A 302 -6.43 33.12 -12.02
N THR A 303 -5.43 32.49 -11.38
CA THR A 303 -4.05 32.99 -11.37
C THR A 303 -3.28 32.57 -12.63
N GLY A 304 -2.26 33.34 -13.04
CA GLY A 304 -1.49 33.08 -14.25
C GLY A 304 -2.20 33.49 -15.55
N MET A 305 -1.96 32.76 -16.63
CA MET A 305 -2.49 33.08 -17.97
C MET A 305 -3.83 32.40 -18.21
N VAL A 306 -4.93 33.02 -17.80
CA VAL A 306 -6.30 32.47 -17.86
C VAL A 306 -7.30 33.45 -18.43
N THR A 307 -8.42 32.95 -18.96
CA THR A 307 -9.55 33.78 -19.47
C THR A 307 -10.72 33.82 -18.46
N GLY A 308 -10.70 33.03 -17.43
CA GLY A 308 -11.70 32.95 -16.38
C GLY A 308 -11.39 31.83 -15.37
N PRO A 309 -12.16 31.72 -14.27
CA PRO A 309 -11.90 30.74 -13.22
C PRO A 309 -12.00 29.30 -13.72
N HIS A 310 -10.94 28.51 -13.52
CA HIS A 310 -10.92 27.08 -13.82
C HIS A 310 -9.73 26.41 -13.15
N LEU A 311 -9.77 25.09 -13.03
CA LEU A 311 -8.62 24.24 -12.72
C LEU A 311 -8.04 23.72 -14.04
N HIS A 312 -6.79 24.06 -14.34
CA HIS A 312 -6.02 23.33 -15.34
C HIS A 312 -5.45 22.07 -14.70
N PHE A 313 -5.82 20.92 -15.27
CA PHE A 313 -5.50 19.63 -14.67
C PHE A 313 -4.80 18.69 -15.65
N GLU A 314 -3.63 18.17 -15.26
CA GLU A 314 -2.88 17.20 -16.06
C GLU A 314 -2.65 15.90 -15.30
N ILE A 315 -2.57 14.79 -16.05
CA ILE A 315 -2.01 13.51 -15.61
C ILE A 315 -0.84 13.20 -16.53
N ARG A 316 0.31 12.85 -15.94
CA ARG A 316 1.50 12.47 -16.69
C ARG A 316 1.97 11.09 -16.25
N GLN A 317 2.31 10.23 -17.20
CA GLN A 317 2.88 8.91 -16.96
C GLN A 317 4.31 8.85 -17.49
N GLY A 318 5.29 8.60 -16.62
CA GLY A 318 6.71 8.67 -17.00
C GLY A 318 7.09 10.03 -17.59
N GLY A 319 6.51 11.15 -17.09
CA GLY A 319 6.72 12.52 -17.56
C GLY A 319 5.94 12.91 -18.81
N LYS A 320 5.26 11.98 -19.49
CA LYS A 320 4.47 12.26 -20.70
C LYS A 320 3.02 12.57 -20.34
N PRO A 321 2.42 13.65 -20.86
CA PRO A 321 1.02 13.96 -20.67
C PRO A 321 0.11 12.88 -21.25
N GLU A 322 -0.91 12.50 -20.46
CA GLU A 322 -1.96 11.54 -20.80
C GLU A 322 -3.31 12.26 -20.77
N ASN A 323 -4.28 11.81 -21.56
CA ASN A 323 -5.61 12.41 -21.57
C ASN A 323 -6.33 12.18 -20.23
N PRO A 324 -6.54 13.24 -19.39
CA PRO A 324 -7.17 13.08 -18.09
C PRO A 324 -8.62 12.63 -18.17
N ARG A 325 -9.37 13.01 -19.22
CA ARG A 325 -10.76 12.61 -19.42
C ARG A 325 -10.90 11.09 -19.47
N GLN A 326 -10.00 10.41 -20.18
CA GLN A 326 -9.99 8.95 -20.27
C GLN A 326 -9.53 8.31 -18.96
N LYS A 327 -8.48 8.86 -18.33
CA LYS A 327 -7.94 8.31 -17.06
C LYS A 327 -8.93 8.43 -15.91
N LEU A 328 -9.70 9.50 -15.83
CA LEU A 328 -10.73 9.76 -14.83
C LEU A 328 -12.10 9.15 -15.17
N LYS A 329 -12.24 8.54 -16.36
CA LYS A 329 -13.49 7.94 -16.86
C LYS A 329 -14.68 8.92 -16.80
N LEU A 330 -14.46 10.16 -17.20
CA LEU A 330 -15.47 11.23 -17.10
C LEU A 330 -16.70 11.00 -17.99
N ASP A 331 -16.61 10.10 -18.97
CA ASP A 331 -17.70 9.76 -19.91
C ASP A 331 -18.55 8.57 -19.45
N GLU A 332 -18.13 7.84 -18.42
CA GLU A 332 -18.90 6.71 -17.86
C GLU A 332 -20.01 7.26 -16.96
N LYS A 333 -21.29 7.07 -17.40
CA LYS A 333 -22.50 7.42 -16.64
C LYS A 333 -22.89 6.31 -15.68
#